data_8f77a42884d4dfc39bbf2cacd728515a
#
_entry.id   8f77a42884d4dfc39bbf2cacd728515a
#
_cell.length_a   1.000
_cell.length_b   1.000
_cell.length_c   1.000
_cell.angle_alpha   90.00
_cell.angle_beta   90.00
_cell.angle_gamma   90.00
#
_symmetry.space_group_name_H-M   'P 1'
#
loop_
_entity.id
_entity.type
_entity.pdbx_description
1 polymer ?
#
loop_
_entity_poly.entity_id
_entity_poly.type
_entity_poly.pdbx_seq_one_letter_code
_entity_poly.pdbx_strand_id
1 'polypeptide(L)'
;MSEGRVRASWGALFFVWSLLAVFRAPTYHLWLFALVATEWGHWLAAPALLTFAPGWRRTRGGSAGAVLGLAAAVLFLSPVARAAREFGLAWSGPAPLVLPRLWLGAHVPAVREESLVYARACGDELRLQLYRPMVAAGRLPVVLVVHGGSWQSGSRLEMPELSRELAGLGYAVASIDYGLAPRNVFPGPVDDLRDAAAFLRARAGDLSLDMGRVVLLGRSAGGQIVLAAAAASDPIPGVRGVVDFYGPNDMRLAWTIPGSPWILDSRRLLSQYIGGAPAEYPERYDEASALLRAGPKFPPTLMIHGGRDELVWPVHELRLSARLAALGVPHEYLELPWATHGCDYAFNGPCGQITTFEVERFLGRVLGGAPPFAATYPDRSV
;
A
#
# COMPACT_ATOMS: atom_id res chain seq x y z
N MET A 1 -36.58 -11.94 -22.59
CA MET A 1 -36.85 -11.57 -21.18
C MET A 1 -37.66 -10.27 -21.17
N SER A 2 -38.66 -10.12 -20.25
CA SER A 2 -39.37 -8.85 -20.16
C SER A 2 -38.41 -7.76 -19.61
N GLU A 3 -38.63 -6.52 -20.04
CA GLU A 3 -37.80 -5.37 -19.62
C GLU A 3 -37.69 -5.25 -18.10
N GLY A 4 -38.78 -5.51 -17.37
CA GLY A 4 -38.77 -5.52 -15.92
C GLY A 4 -37.86 -6.59 -15.30
N ARG A 5 -37.75 -7.77 -15.92
CA ARG A 5 -36.84 -8.83 -15.46
C ARG A 5 -35.37 -8.44 -15.70
N VAL A 6 -35.06 -7.85 -16.85
CA VAL A 6 -33.71 -7.37 -17.14
C VAL A 6 -33.27 -6.33 -16.10
N ARG A 7 -34.12 -5.36 -15.78
CA ARG A 7 -33.82 -4.33 -14.77
C ARG A 7 -33.64 -4.92 -13.36
N ALA A 8 -34.51 -5.87 -12.98
CA ALA A 8 -34.37 -6.56 -11.70
C ALA A 8 -33.05 -7.32 -11.60
N SER A 9 -32.69 -8.07 -12.66
CA SER A 9 -31.43 -8.82 -12.69
C SER A 9 -30.21 -7.88 -12.67
N TRP A 10 -30.26 -6.76 -13.42
CA TRP A 10 -29.19 -5.74 -13.40
C TRP A 10 -29.03 -5.12 -12.01
N GLY A 11 -30.12 -4.65 -11.41
CA GLY A 11 -30.09 -4.08 -10.06
C GLY A 11 -29.57 -5.08 -9.02
N ALA A 12 -30.02 -6.34 -9.10
CA ALA A 12 -29.54 -7.41 -8.21
C ALA A 12 -28.05 -7.69 -8.36
N LEU A 13 -27.53 -7.74 -9.59
CA LEU A 13 -26.11 -7.95 -9.88
C LEU A 13 -25.25 -6.86 -9.21
N PHE A 14 -25.58 -5.59 -9.47
CA PHE A 14 -24.83 -4.48 -8.89
C PHE A 14 -25.00 -4.40 -7.37
N PHE A 15 -26.19 -4.70 -6.85
CA PHE A 15 -26.42 -4.74 -5.41
C PHE A 15 -25.54 -5.80 -4.72
N VAL A 16 -25.54 -7.03 -5.23
CA VAL A 16 -24.68 -8.10 -4.68
C VAL A 16 -23.21 -7.71 -4.74
N TRP A 17 -22.74 -7.15 -5.87
CA TRP A 17 -21.36 -6.68 -5.97
C TRP A 17 -21.07 -5.55 -4.99
N SER A 18 -21.95 -4.59 -4.82
CA SER A 18 -21.76 -3.45 -3.93
C SER A 18 -21.65 -3.84 -2.44
N LEU A 19 -22.13 -5.02 -2.05
CA LEU A 19 -21.92 -5.55 -0.68
C LEU A 19 -20.42 -5.69 -0.37
N LEU A 20 -19.57 -5.93 -1.37
CA LEU A 20 -18.12 -5.98 -1.19
C LEU A 20 -17.49 -4.60 -0.89
N ALA A 21 -18.22 -3.50 -1.08
CA ALA A 21 -17.80 -2.19 -0.59
C ALA A 21 -17.95 -2.03 0.94
N VAL A 22 -18.65 -2.94 1.63
CA VAL A 22 -18.91 -2.86 3.08
C VAL A 22 -18.60 -4.15 3.85
N PHE A 23 -18.61 -5.31 3.20
CA PHE A 23 -18.29 -6.60 3.80
C PHE A 23 -16.93 -7.09 3.31
N ARG A 24 -16.23 -7.87 4.15
CA ARG A 24 -14.99 -8.54 3.80
C ARG A 24 -15.23 -9.60 2.73
N ALA A 25 -14.29 -9.74 1.82
CA ALA A 25 -14.36 -10.72 0.75
C ALA A 25 -14.02 -12.13 1.29
N PRO A 26 -14.84 -13.16 1.02
CA PRO A 26 -14.57 -14.50 1.51
C PRO A 26 -13.57 -15.29 0.67
N THR A 27 -13.30 -14.90 -0.58
CA THR A 27 -12.41 -15.62 -1.51
C THR A 27 -11.53 -14.67 -2.31
N TYR A 28 -10.45 -15.19 -2.91
CA TYR A 28 -9.50 -14.41 -3.71
C TYR A 28 -10.17 -13.59 -4.82
N HIS A 29 -11.04 -14.20 -5.63
CA HIS A 29 -11.71 -13.47 -6.72
C HIS A 29 -12.64 -12.39 -6.18
N LEU A 30 -13.35 -12.67 -5.08
CA LEU A 30 -14.20 -11.65 -4.45
C LEU A 30 -13.39 -10.54 -3.79
N TRP A 31 -12.16 -10.82 -3.32
CA TRP A 31 -11.24 -9.78 -2.87
C TRP A 31 -10.85 -8.82 -4.01
N LEU A 32 -10.57 -9.33 -5.22
CA LEU A 32 -10.33 -8.48 -6.38
C LEU A 32 -11.56 -7.60 -6.71
N PHE A 33 -12.76 -8.19 -6.65
CA PHE A 33 -14.00 -7.42 -6.83
C PHE A 33 -14.25 -6.42 -5.70
N ALA A 34 -13.84 -6.72 -4.46
CA ALA A 34 -13.90 -5.80 -3.33
C ALA A 34 -12.96 -4.60 -3.54
N LEU A 35 -11.73 -4.84 -4.02
CA LEU A 35 -10.80 -3.77 -4.38
C LEU A 35 -11.42 -2.83 -5.41
N VAL A 36 -12.04 -3.37 -6.47
CA VAL A 36 -12.74 -2.56 -7.48
C VAL A 36 -13.94 -1.82 -6.86
N ALA A 37 -14.72 -2.48 -5.99
CA ALA A 37 -15.89 -1.87 -5.36
C ALA A 37 -15.53 -0.73 -4.40
N THR A 38 -14.38 -0.78 -3.73
CA THR A 38 -13.92 0.25 -2.80
C THR A 38 -13.21 1.41 -3.50
N GLU A 39 -12.38 1.12 -4.49
CA GLU A 39 -11.52 2.14 -5.08
C GLU A 39 -12.10 2.75 -6.37
N TRP A 40 -12.90 2.01 -7.14
CA TRP A 40 -13.62 2.48 -8.32
C TRP A 40 -15.14 2.46 -8.15
N GLY A 41 -15.64 2.36 -6.92
CA GLY A 41 -17.08 2.33 -6.65
C GLY A 41 -17.85 3.53 -7.22
N HIS A 42 -17.24 4.71 -7.22
CA HIS A 42 -17.82 5.92 -7.80
C HIS A 42 -18.10 5.78 -9.31
N TRP A 43 -17.30 5.01 -10.06
CA TRP A 43 -17.57 4.64 -11.45
C TRP A 43 -18.68 3.61 -11.56
N LEU A 44 -18.78 2.66 -10.62
CA LEU A 44 -19.79 1.60 -10.62
C LEU A 44 -21.18 2.10 -10.19
N ALA A 45 -21.23 3.19 -9.46
CA ALA A 45 -22.52 3.80 -9.06
C ALA A 45 -23.34 4.27 -10.26
N ALA A 46 -22.70 4.82 -11.30
CA ALA A 46 -23.41 5.31 -12.49
C ALA A 46 -24.14 4.20 -13.26
N PRO A 47 -23.52 3.06 -13.66
CA PRO A 47 -24.24 1.97 -14.31
C PRO A 47 -25.28 1.29 -13.40
N ALA A 48 -25.10 1.28 -12.07
CA ALA A 48 -26.13 0.78 -11.15
C ALA A 48 -27.42 1.63 -11.25
N LEU A 49 -27.30 2.94 -11.45
CA LEU A 49 -28.43 3.84 -11.59
C LEU A 49 -29.15 3.76 -12.97
N LEU A 50 -28.62 3.04 -13.95
CA LEU A 50 -29.32 2.80 -15.23
C LEU A 50 -30.65 2.06 -15.04
N THR A 51 -30.85 1.40 -13.89
CA THR A 51 -32.16 0.83 -13.49
C THR A 51 -33.28 1.86 -13.42
N PHE A 52 -32.97 3.16 -13.28
CA PHE A 52 -33.89 4.29 -13.32
C PHE A 52 -34.21 4.80 -14.73
N ALA A 53 -33.74 4.14 -15.78
CA ALA A 53 -34.08 4.54 -17.16
C ALA A 53 -35.60 4.64 -17.34
N PRO A 54 -36.11 5.46 -18.28
CA PRO A 54 -37.54 5.73 -18.46
C PRO A 54 -38.40 4.46 -18.48
N GLY A 55 -39.55 4.47 -17.77
CA GLY A 55 -40.41 3.30 -17.65
C GLY A 55 -40.15 2.37 -16.48
N TRP A 56 -39.21 2.66 -15.59
CA TRP A 56 -38.87 1.79 -14.43
C TRP A 56 -40.05 1.50 -13.50
N ARG A 57 -41.02 2.43 -13.39
CA ARG A 57 -42.25 2.25 -12.58
C ARG A 57 -43.33 1.41 -13.26
N ARG A 58 -43.22 1.08 -14.55
CA ARG A 58 -44.28 0.37 -15.30
C ARG A 58 -44.47 -1.09 -14.89
N THR A 59 -43.48 -1.70 -14.21
CA THR A 59 -43.52 -3.09 -13.78
C THR A 59 -42.96 -3.25 -12.38
N ARG A 60 -43.46 -4.26 -11.61
CA ARG A 60 -42.88 -4.60 -10.30
C ARG A 60 -41.37 -4.91 -10.37
N GLY A 61 -40.94 -5.63 -11.42
CA GLY A 61 -39.51 -5.89 -11.66
C GLY A 61 -38.69 -4.65 -11.94
N GLY A 62 -39.28 -3.67 -12.67
CA GLY A 62 -38.64 -2.37 -12.89
C GLY A 62 -38.43 -1.59 -11.60
N SER A 63 -39.45 -1.51 -10.74
CA SER A 63 -39.36 -0.83 -9.44
C SER A 63 -38.38 -1.53 -8.49
N ALA A 64 -38.40 -2.87 -8.44
CA ALA A 64 -37.43 -3.65 -7.64
C ALA A 64 -35.99 -3.43 -8.11
N GLY A 65 -35.77 -3.45 -9.44
CA GLY A 65 -34.45 -3.16 -10.02
C GLY A 65 -33.95 -1.75 -9.67
N ALA A 66 -34.83 -0.74 -9.71
CA ALA A 66 -34.49 0.63 -9.34
C ALA A 66 -34.10 0.77 -7.86
N VAL A 67 -34.81 0.12 -6.95
CA VAL A 67 -34.49 0.12 -5.52
C VAL A 67 -33.12 -0.53 -5.29
N LEU A 68 -32.87 -1.70 -5.89
CA LEU A 68 -31.60 -2.39 -5.77
C LEU A 68 -30.45 -1.58 -6.40
N GLY A 69 -30.67 -0.96 -7.55
CA GLY A 69 -29.69 -0.09 -8.21
C GLY A 69 -29.32 1.15 -7.38
N LEU A 70 -30.32 1.75 -6.71
CA LEU A 70 -30.07 2.87 -5.80
C LEU A 70 -29.27 2.41 -4.56
N ALA A 71 -29.67 1.29 -3.93
CA ALA A 71 -28.92 0.73 -2.82
C ALA A 71 -27.46 0.41 -3.22
N ALA A 72 -27.27 -0.18 -4.39
CA ALA A 72 -25.94 -0.44 -4.94
C ALA A 72 -25.11 0.84 -5.09
N ALA A 73 -25.68 1.89 -5.69
CA ALA A 73 -25.00 3.16 -5.88
C ALA A 73 -24.59 3.81 -4.56
N VAL A 74 -25.46 3.78 -3.55
CA VAL A 74 -25.16 4.27 -2.19
C VAL A 74 -24.00 3.50 -1.58
N LEU A 75 -24.01 2.16 -1.67
CA LEU A 75 -22.92 1.33 -1.14
C LEU A 75 -21.62 1.55 -1.88
N PHE A 76 -21.61 1.64 -3.21
CA PHE A 76 -20.42 1.94 -4.01
C PHE A 76 -19.84 3.33 -3.74
N LEU A 77 -20.65 4.30 -3.38
CA LEU A 77 -20.19 5.64 -3.01
C LEU A 77 -19.73 5.72 -1.55
N SER A 78 -20.02 4.74 -0.71
CA SER A 78 -19.72 4.78 0.72
C SER A 78 -18.22 4.90 1.03
N PRO A 79 -17.25 4.30 0.29
CA PRO A 79 -15.83 4.52 0.52
C PRO A 79 -15.42 5.97 0.33
N VAL A 80 -15.82 6.58 -0.78
CA VAL A 80 -15.54 8.01 -1.07
C VAL A 80 -16.19 8.92 -0.01
N ALA A 81 -17.43 8.64 0.38
CA ALA A 81 -18.13 9.41 1.40
C ALA A 81 -17.44 9.32 2.79
N ARG A 82 -16.94 8.13 3.16
CA ARG A 82 -16.13 7.95 4.39
C ARG A 82 -14.81 8.69 4.29
N ALA A 83 -14.09 8.52 3.18
CA ALA A 83 -12.84 9.23 2.91
C ALA A 83 -13.02 10.75 3.03
N ALA A 84 -14.04 11.29 2.38
CA ALA A 84 -14.37 12.73 2.44
C ALA A 84 -14.69 13.21 3.85
N ARG A 85 -15.40 12.39 4.65
CA ARG A 85 -15.76 12.75 6.03
C ARG A 85 -14.55 12.71 6.97
N GLU A 86 -13.67 11.73 6.81
CA GLU A 86 -12.57 11.49 7.76
C GLU A 86 -11.33 12.32 7.42
N PHE A 87 -11.08 12.54 6.14
CA PHE A 87 -9.86 13.19 5.66
C PHE A 87 -10.09 14.54 4.96
N GLY A 88 -11.35 14.90 4.75
CA GLY A 88 -11.71 16.08 3.99
C GLY A 88 -11.74 15.83 2.48
N LEU A 89 -12.48 16.69 1.78
CA LEU A 89 -12.65 16.67 0.33
C LEU A 89 -12.38 18.06 -0.22
N ALA A 90 -11.52 18.14 -1.23
CA ALA A 90 -11.26 19.38 -1.95
C ALA A 90 -11.63 19.24 -3.44
N TRP A 91 -11.88 20.36 -4.09
CA TRP A 91 -12.05 20.44 -5.53
C TRP A 91 -10.71 20.55 -6.26
N SER A 92 -9.73 21.20 -5.63
CA SER A 92 -8.39 21.40 -6.18
C SER A 92 -7.40 21.66 -5.07
N GLY A 93 -6.11 21.60 -5.40
CA GLY A 93 -5.01 21.87 -4.49
C GLY A 93 -4.60 20.66 -3.66
N PRO A 94 -3.73 20.90 -2.68
CA PRO A 94 -3.17 19.86 -1.85
C PRO A 94 -4.16 19.43 -0.76
N ALA A 95 -4.80 18.31 -0.99
CA ALA A 95 -5.75 17.72 -0.04
C ALA A 95 -5.65 16.19 -0.09
N PRO A 96 -5.97 15.51 1.03
CA PRO A 96 -5.96 14.05 1.07
C PRO A 96 -6.87 13.41 0.01
N LEU A 97 -8.01 14.04 -0.28
CA LEU A 97 -8.92 13.59 -1.32
C LEU A 97 -9.32 14.77 -2.22
N VAL A 98 -9.01 14.68 -3.51
CA VAL A 98 -9.34 15.67 -4.54
C VAL A 98 -10.38 15.07 -5.48
N LEU A 99 -11.60 15.62 -5.48
CA LEU A 99 -12.74 15.05 -6.19
C LEU A 99 -12.50 14.83 -7.70
N PRO A 100 -11.95 15.79 -8.47
CA PRO A 100 -11.68 15.58 -9.89
C PRO A 100 -10.69 14.43 -10.15
N ARG A 101 -9.74 14.15 -9.27
CA ARG A 101 -8.77 13.05 -9.44
C ARG A 101 -9.45 11.68 -9.50
N LEU A 102 -10.57 11.50 -8.81
CA LEU A 102 -11.33 10.25 -8.84
C LEU A 102 -11.81 9.90 -10.26
N TRP A 103 -12.07 10.91 -11.10
CA TRP A 103 -12.67 10.74 -12.44
C TRP A 103 -11.66 10.98 -13.57
N LEU A 104 -10.79 11.95 -13.40
CA LEU A 104 -9.88 12.40 -14.45
C LEU A 104 -8.45 11.86 -14.28
N GLY A 105 -8.16 11.29 -13.12
CA GLY A 105 -6.80 10.89 -12.74
C GLY A 105 -5.94 12.08 -12.33
N ALA A 106 -4.75 11.78 -11.80
CA ALA A 106 -3.72 12.76 -11.53
C ALA A 106 -2.81 12.91 -12.76
N HIS A 107 -2.28 14.10 -12.95
CA HIS A 107 -1.16 14.28 -13.85
C HIS A 107 0.10 13.69 -13.18
N VAL A 108 0.64 12.63 -13.74
CA VAL A 108 1.89 12.04 -13.28
C VAL A 108 3.06 12.82 -13.88
N PRO A 109 3.98 13.37 -13.07
CA PRO A 109 5.08 14.17 -13.60
C PRO A 109 5.97 13.37 -14.54
N ALA A 110 6.54 14.04 -15.56
CA ALA A 110 7.62 13.47 -16.35
C ALA A 110 8.87 13.36 -15.50
N VAL A 111 9.48 12.18 -15.46
CA VAL A 111 10.67 11.87 -14.66
C VAL A 111 11.69 11.09 -15.49
N ARG A 112 12.94 11.10 -15.06
CA ARG A 112 13.97 10.21 -15.62
C ARG A 112 13.83 8.84 -15.01
N GLU A 113 13.79 7.81 -15.84
CA GLU A 113 13.69 6.42 -15.42
C GLU A 113 14.92 5.65 -15.94
N GLU A 114 15.55 4.89 -15.05
CA GLU A 114 16.74 4.11 -15.37
C GLU A 114 16.69 2.76 -14.66
N SER A 115 16.96 1.67 -15.38
CA SER A 115 17.05 0.33 -14.80
C SER A 115 18.51 -0.06 -14.61
N LEU A 116 18.91 -0.35 -13.37
CA LEU A 116 20.28 -0.68 -12.99
C LEU A 116 20.34 -2.08 -12.37
N VAL A 117 21.35 -2.87 -12.71
CA VAL A 117 21.68 -4.12 -12.00
C VAL A 117 22.47 -3.74 -10.76
N TYR A 118 21.99 -4.14 -9.57
CA TYR A 118 22.67 -3.81 -8.33
C TYR A 118 23.31 -5.03 -7.64
N ALA A 119 22.79 -6.24 -7.90
CA ALA A 119 23.32 -7.48 -7.34
C ALA A 119 22.97 -8.68 -8.23
N ARG A 120 23.43 -9.86 -7.82
CA ARG A 120 23.01 -11.15 -8.36
C ARG A 120 22.71 -12.09 -7.19
N ALA A 121 21.52 -12.66 -7.17
CA ALA A 121 21.11 -13.63 -6.14
C ALA A 121 20.50 -14.87 -6.80
N CYS A 122 20.84 -16.05 -6.31
CA CYS A 122 20.31 -17.33 -6.79
C CYS A 122 20.42 -17.54 -8.31
N GLY A 123 21.44 -16.92 -8.96
CA GLY A 123 21.65 -17.01 -10.41
C GLY A 123 20.91 -15.95 -11.25
N ASP A 124 20.03 -15.16 -10.66
CA ASP A 124 19.29 -14.10 -11.32
C ASP A 124 19.95 -12.72 -11.09
N GLU A 125 19.80 -11.81 -12.05
CA GLU A 125 20.17 -10.40 -11.85
C GLU A 125 19.10 -9.71 -11.05
N LEU A 126 19.48 -9.08 -9.94
CA LEU A 126 18.63 -8.18 -9.18
C LEU A 126 18.78 -6.77 -9.70
N ARG A 127 17.67 -6.17 -10.08
CA ARG A 127 17.62 -4.84 -10.68
C ARG A 127 16.85 -3.87 -9.79
N LEU A 128 17.18 -2.60 -9.93
CA LEU A 128 16.36 -1.52 -9.42
C LEU A 128 15.89 -0.62 -10.56
N GLN A 129 14.73 -0.02 -10.39
CA GLN A 129 14.20 1.04 -11.24
C GLN A 129 14.35 2.36 -10.51
N LEU A 130 15.22 3.22 -11.01
CA LEU A 130 15.52 4.52 -10.42
C LEU A 130 14.71 5.60 -11.13
N TYR A 131 13.86 6.29 -10.37
CA TYR A 131 13.09 7.46 -10.80
C TYR A 131 13.73 8.71 -10.22
N ARG A 132 13.97 9.73 -11.04
CA ARG A 132 14.56 11.01 -10.63
C ARG A 132 13.84 12.17 -11.33
N PRO A 133 13.80 13.37 -10.73
CA PRO A 133 13.24 14.53 -11.41
C PRO A 133 14.02 14.82 -12.71
N MET A 134 13.36 15.42 -13.70
CA MET A 134 14.00 15.81 -14.97
C MET A 134 15.15 16.78 -14.75
N VAL A 135 15.03 17.65 -13.75
CA VAL A 135 16.06 18.60 -13.34
C VAL A 135 16.26 18.48 -11.83
N ALA A 136 17.48 18.25 -11.38
CA ALA A 136 17.84 18.15 -9.97
C ALA A 136 18.70 19.35 -9.55
N ALA A 137 18.33 20.01 -8.47
CA ALA A 137 19.13 21.04 -7.82
C ALA A 137 19.87 20.42 -6.61
N GLY A 138 21.02 19.81 -6.84
CA GLY A 138 21.83 19.19 -5.79
C GLY A 138 21.57 17.69 -5.62
N ARG A 139 21.96 17.16 -4.44
CA ARG A 139 21.78 15.74 -4.11
C ARG A 139 20.36 15.46 -3.60
N LEU A 140 19.74 14.44 -4.16
CA LEU A 140 18.36 14.05 -3.89
C LEU A 140 18.27 13.10 -2.69
N PRO A 141 17.37 13.34 -1.72
CA PRO A 141 17.01 12.34 -0.73
C PRO A 141 16.45 11.08 -1.42
N VAL A 142 16.64 9.92 -0.81
CA VAL A 142 16.36 8.63 -1.45
C VAL A 142 15.17 7.94 -0.77
N VAL A 143 14.25 7.42 -1.59
CA VAL A 143 13.21 6.48 -1.16
C VAL A 143 13.50 5.13 -1.79
N LEU A 144 13.78 4.12 -0.96
CA LEU A 144 13.94 2.73 -1.38
C LEU A 144 12.58 2.04 -1.29
N VAL A 145 12.05 1.57 -2.41
CA VAL A 145 10.74 0.93 -2.51
C VAL A 145 10.89 -0.56 -2.70
N VAL A 146 10.19 -1.34 -1.87
CA VAL A 146 10.17 -2.81 -1.90
C VAL A 146 8.73 -3.29 -2.18
N HIS A 147 8.57 -4.02 -3.30
CA HIS A 147 7.27 -4.48 -3.75
C HIS A 147 6.68 -5.58 -2.86
N GLY A 148 5.36 -5.79 -2.96
CA GLY A 148 4.63 -6.89 -2.34
C GLY A 148 4.79 -8.23 -3.06
N GLY A 149 3.78 -9.10 -2.93
CA GLY A 149 3.73 -10.38 -3.66
C GLY A 149 4.09 -11.60 -2.83
N SER A 150 3.83 -11.55 -1.52
CA SER A 150 3.99 -12.71 -0.59
C SER A 150 5.38 -13.35 -0.66
N TRP A 151 6.41 -12.56 -0.91
CA TRP A 151 7.81 -12.96 -1.11
C TRP A 151 8.07 -13.88 -2.31
N GLN A 152 7.05 -14.23 -3.10
CA GLN A 152 7.13 -15.22 -4.19
C GLN A 152 6.87 -14.63 -5.58
N SER A 153 6.40 -13.41 -5.65
CA SER A 153 6.07 -12.72 -6.89
C SER A 153 6.26 -11.22 -6.73
N GLY A 154 6.04 -10.49 -7.80
CA GLY A 154 6.18 -9.05 -7.83
C GLY A 154 7.43 -8.60 -8.59
N SER A 155 7.54 -7.32 -8.78
CA SER A 155 8.70 -6.71 -9.42
C SER A 155 8.85 -5.23 -9.07
N ARG A 156 10.05 -4.70 -9.30
CA ARG A 156 10.36 -3.27 -9.19
C ARG A 156 9.50 -2.35 -10.06
N LEU A 157 8.78 -2.90 -11.03
CA LEU A 157 7.95 -2.13 -11.97
C LEU A 157 6.48 -2.01 -11.51
N GLU A 158 6.13 -2.59 -10.37
CA GLU A 158 4.76 -2.49 -9.86
C GLU A 158 4.49 -1.10 -9.27
N MET A 159 3.26 -0.63 -9.51
CA MET A 159 2.72 0.61 -8.94
C MET A 159 3.66 1.83 -9.09
N PRO A 160 4.09 2.15 -10.33
CA PRO A 160 5.11 3.18 -10.57
C PRO A 160 4.61 4.61 -10.33
N GLU A 161 3.28 4.81 -10.20
CA GLU A 161 2.65 6.12 -10.09
C GLU A 161 3.14 6.88 -8.86
N LEU A 162 3.16 6.24 -7.68
CA LEU A 162 3.70 6.84 -6.47
C LEU A 162 5.19 7.17 -6.61
N SER A 163 5.95 6.27 -7.23
CA SER A 163 7.39 6.49 -7.45
C SER A 163 7.66 7.70 -8.36
N ARG A 164 6.85 7.87 -9.41
CA ARG A 164 6.93 9.04 -10.30
C ARG A 164 6.49 10.33 -9.62
N GLU A 165 5.41 10.27 -8.84
CA GLU A 165 4.92 11.41 -8.06
C GLU A 165 6.02 11.91 -7.12
N LEU A 166 6.58 11.02 -6.30
CA LEU A 166 7.66 11.38 -5.36
C LEU A 166 8.92 11.88 -6.09
N ALA A 167 9.26 11.30 -7.24
CA ALA A 167 10.39 11.80 -8.04
C ALA A 167 10.11 13.20 -8.59
N GLY A 168 8.87 13.50 -9.00
CA GLY A 168 8.45 14.85 -9.39
C GLY A 168 8.56 15.88 -8.28
N LEU A 169 8.42 15.44 -7.02
CA LEU A 169 8.60 16.27 -5.82
C LEU A 169 10.06 16.45 -5.38
N GLY A 170 11.03 15.86 -6.12
CA GLY A 170 12.45 16.07 -5.86
C GLY A 170 13.13 14.96 -5.08
N TYR A 171 12.53 13.79 -4.95
CA TYR A 171 13.16 12.59 -4.39
C TYR A 171 13.80 11.74 -5.49
N ALA A 172 14.84 10.98 -5.15
CA ALA A 172 15.27 9.84 -5.95
C ALA A 172 14.57 8.60 -5.41
N VAL A 173 13.76 7.94 -6.23
CA VAL A 173 13.01 6.75 -5.83
C VAL A 173 13.61 5.53 -6.51
N ALA A 174 14.09 4.57 -5.73
CA ALA A 174 14.66 3.33 -6.22
C ALA A 174 13.76 2.16 -5.81
N SER A 175 12.97 1.68 -6.76
CA SER A 175 12.17 0.47 -6.59
C SER A 175 13.01 -0.74 -6.95
N ILE A 176 13.11 -1.73 -6.06
CA ILE A 176 14.03 -2.86 -6.19
C ILE A 176 13.30 -4.18 -6.47
N ASP A 177 13.92 -5.04 -7.30
CA ASP A 177 13.65 -6.47 -7.24
C ASP A 177 14.40 -7.06 -6.04
N TYR A 178 13.93 -8.15 -5.48
CA TYR A 178 14.63 -8.96 -4.49
C TYR A 178 14.47 -10.44 -4.84
N GLY A 179 15.36 -11.28 -4.35
CA GLY A 179 15.29 -12.72 -4.61
C GLY A 179 14.04 -13.34 -3.99
N LEU A 180 13.28 -14.08 -4.79
CA LEU A 180 11.98 -14.60 -4.41
C LEU A 180 12.08 -15.98 -3.73
N ALA A 181 11.25 -16.20 -2.72
CA ALA A 181 11.09 -17.49 -2.07
C ALA A 181 10.44 -18.50 -3.05
N PRO A 182 10.70 -19.81 -2.91
CA PRO A 182 11.51 -20.43 -1.86
C PRO A 182 13.02 -20.50 -2.17
N ARG A 183 13.49 -19.95 -3.33
CA ARG A 183 14.92 -19.98 -3.69
C ARG A 183 15.74 -19.02 -2.82
N ASN A 184 15.18 -17.90 -2.43
CA ASN A 184 15.77 -16.94 -1.53
C ASN A 184 14.91 -16.79 -0.27
N VAL A 185 15.31 -17.46 0.80
CA VAL A 185 14.61 -17.45 2.08
C VAL A 185 15.13 -16.31 2.97
N PHE A 186 14.36 -15.95 4.01
CA PHE A 186 14.81 -15.01 5.03
C PHE A 186 16.17 -15.44 5.63
N PRO A 187 17.16 -14.53 5.79
CA PRO A 187 17.08 -13.07 5.61
C PRO A 187 17.37 -12.56 4.19
N GLY A 188 17.56 -13.43 3.18
CA GLY A 188 18.02 -13.06 1.85
C GLY A 188 17.36 -11.79 1.25
N PRO A 189 16.02 -11.64 1.22
CA PRO A 189 15.40 -10.41 0.71
C PRO A 189 15.74 -9.15 1.51
N VAL A 190 16.07 -9.28 2.81
CA VAL A 190 16.57 -8.16 3.63
C VAL A 190 18.01 -7.81 3.24
N ASP A 191 18.82 -8.80 2.94
CA ASP A 191 20.20 -8.61 2.48
C ASP A 191 20.22 -7.99 1.08
N ASP A 192 19.32 -8.41 0.18
CA ASP A 192 19.14 -7.80 -1.14
C ASP A 192 18.81 -6.29 -1.03
N LEU A 193 17.96 -5.89 -0.08
CA LEU A 193 17.69 -4.48 0.20
C LEU A 193 18.94 -3.73 0.70
N ARG A 194 19.77 -4.35 1.52
CA ARG A 194 21.05 -3.79 1.97
C ARG A 194 22.02 -3.63 0.79
N ASP A 195 22.09 -4.62 -0.08
CA ASP A 195 22.92 -4.58 -1.28
C ASP A 195 22.49 -3.45 -2.23
N ALA A 196 21.19 -3.26 -2.42
CA ALA A 196 20.66 -2.14 -3.20
C ALA A 196 21.05 -0.78 -2.57
N ALA A 197 20.94 -0.65 -1.26
CA ALA A 197 21.36 0.57 -0.55
C ALA A 197 22.88 0.80 -0.65
N ALA A 198 23.69 -0.24 -0.53
CA ALA A 198 25.15 -0.18 -0.69
C ALA A 198 25.54 0.21 -2.12
N PHE A 199 24.91 -0.38 -3.14
CA PHE A 199 25.10 -0.03 -4.54
C PHE A 199 24.79 1.45 -4.81
N LEU A 200 23.64 1.96 -4.33
CA LEU A 200 23.29 3.37 -4.49
C LEU A 200 24.26 4.28 -3.75
N ARG A 201 24.76 3.89 -2.58
CA ARG A 201 25.75 4.64 -1.82
C ARG A 201 27.07 4.73 -2.57
N ALA A 202 27.55 3.65 -3.15
CA ALA A 202 28.77 3.62 -3.97
C ALA A 202 28.65 4.51 -5.20
N ARG A 203 27.43 4.65 -5.76
CA ARG A 203 27.12 5.46 -6.95
C ARG A 203 26.53 6.84 -6.62
N ALA A 204 26.53 7.24 -5.33
CA ALA A 204 25.82 8.45 -4.87
C ALA A 204 26.30 9.75 -5.56
N GLY A 205 27.59 9.83 -5.90
CA GLY A 205 28.15 10.95 -6.65
C GLY A 205 27.59 11.04 -8.07
N ASP A 206 27.69 9.95 -8.83
CA ASP A 206 27.29 9.87 -10.24
C ASP A 206 25.76 10.04 -10.40
N LEU A 207 24.99 9.52 -9.44
CA LEU A 207 23.54 9.54 -9.47
C LEU A 207 22.94 10.76 -8.75
N SER A 208 23.79 11.63 -8.18
CA SER A 208 23.38 12.81 -7.40
C SER A 208 22.45 12.46 -6.23
N LEU A 209 22.79 11.42 -5.44
CA LEU A 209 21.99 10.93 -4.31
C LEU A 209 22.53 11.43 -2.97
N ASP A 210 21.63 11.70 -2.03
CA ASP A 210 21.93 11.91 -0.61
C ASP A 210 21.60 10.67 0.20
N MET A 211 22.57 9.77 0.33
CA MET A 211 22.43 8.54 1.11
C MET A 211 22.52 8.76 2.64
N GLY A 212 22.60 10.00 3.11
CA GLY A 212 22.39 10.38 4.51
C GLY A 212 20.90 10.66 4.84
N ARG A 213 20.05 10.75 3.81
CA ARG A 213 18.62 10.98 3.91
C ARG A 213 17.86 9.91 3.11
N VAL A 214 17.62 8.76 3.75
CA VAL A 214 16.96 7.59 3.13
C VAL A 214 15.67 7.28 3.87
N VAL A 215 14.61 6.96 3.14
CA VAL A 215 13.39 6.35 3.66
C VAL A 215 13.19 4.99 3.00
N LEU A 216 12.85 3.98 3.79
CA LEU A 216 12.45 2.67 3.31
C LEU A 216 10.92 2.65 3.17
N LEU A 217 10.40 2.23 2.02
CA LEU A 217 8.98 2.08 1.77
C LEU A 217 8.70 0.66 1.29
N GLY A 218 7.79 -0.03 1.94
CA GLY A 218 7.44 -1.40 1.56
C GLY A 218 5.94 -1.65 1.55
N ARG A 219 5.49 -2.58 0.69
CA ARG A 219 4.09 -3.01 0.58
C ARG A 219 3.96 -4.49 0.90
N SER A 220 3.04 -4.87 1.80
CA SER A 220 2.76 -6.27 2.12
C SER A 220 4.06 -7.02 2.52
N ALA A 221 4.47 -8.02 1.75
CA ALA A 221 5.76 -8.71 1.93
C ALA A 221 6.95 -7.72 1.95
N GLY A 222 6.93 -6.70 1.10
CA GLY A 222 7.94 -5.62 1.10
C GLY A 222 7.88 -4.78 2.36
N GLY A 223 6.69 -4.55 2.93
CA GLY A 223 6.50 -3.90 4.23
C GLY A 223 7.23 -4.66 5.35
N GLN A 224 7.06 -5.98 5.40
CA GLN A 224 7.79 -6.82 6.33
C GLN A 224 9.32 -6.73 6.12
N ILE A 225 9.80 -6.74 4.86
CA ILE A 225 11.24 -6.67 4.55
C ILE A 225 11.83 -5.35 5.06
N VAL A 226 11.20 -4.20 4.79
CA VAL A 226 11.71 -2.89 5.23
C VAL A 226 11.65 -2.73 6.75
N LEU A 227 10.60 -3.25 7.40
CA LEU A 227 10.48 -3.25 8.85
C LEU A 227 11.55 -4.14 9.51
N ALA A 228 11.79 -5.34 8.96
CA ALA A 228 12.85 -6.24 9.45
C ALA A 228 14.25 -5.63 9.26
N ALA A 229 14.51 -4.98 8.11
CA ALA A 229 15.76 -4.27 7.86
C ALA A 229 15.98 -3.11 8.84
N ALA A 230 14.92 -2.37 9.18
CA ALA A 230 14.98 -1.27 10.15
C ALA A 230 15.17 -1.75 11.60
N ALA A 231 14.67 -2.95 11.93
CA ALA A 231 14.78 -3.57 13.26
C ALA A 231 16.09 -4.35 13.45
N ALA A 232 16.90 -4.51 12.42
CA ALA A 232 18.14 -5.29 12.48
C ALA A 232 19.20 -4.63 13.39
N SER A 233 20.09 -5.44 13.94
CA SER A 233 21.21 -4.95 14.76
C SER A 233 22.20 -4.08 13.99
N ASP A 234 22.29 -4.31 12.68
CA ASP A 234 23.09 -3.51 11.75
C ASP A 234 22.13 -2.86 10.71
N PRO A 235 21.52 -1.73 11.06
CA PRO A 235 20.55 -1.06 10.19
C PRO A 235 21.25 -0.37 9.01
N ILE A 236 20.52 -0.22 7.89
CA ILE A 236 21.01 0.49 6.71
C ILE A 236 21.37 1.93 7.10
N PRO A 237 22.62 2.39 6.89
CA PRO A 237 23.03 3.73 7.27
C PRO A 237 22.21 4.81 6.55
N GLY A 238 21.95 5.93 7.25
CA GLY A 238 21.24 7.08 6.70
C GLY A 238 19.73 6.95 6.61
N VAL A 239 19.14 5.83 7.09
CA VAL A 239 17.69 5.68 7.17
C VAL A 239 17.14 6.67 8.20
N ARG A 240 16.16 7.48 7.78
CA ARG A 240 15.48 8.53 8.54
C ARG A 240 14.03 8.21 8.83
N GLY A 241 13.46 7.22 8.15
CA GLY A 241 12.08 6.79 8.35
C GLY A 241 11.74 5.53 7.60
N VAL A 242 10.62 4.93 7.98
CA VAL A 242 10.03 3.76 7.32
C VAL A 242 8.58 4.07 6.98
N VAL A 243 8.15 3.68 5.78
CA VAL A 243 6.75 3.67 5.39
C VAL A 243 6.35 2.21 5.15
N ASP A 244 5.43 1.73 5.93
CA ASP A 244 4.88 0.39 5.84
C ASP A 244 3.43 0.43 5.36
N PHE A 245 3.19 -0.19 4.23
CA PHE A 245 1.85 -0.45 3.73
C PHE A 245 1.48 -1.90 4.05
N TYR A 246 0.61 -2.07 5.04
CA TYR A 246 -0.04 -3.34 5.40
C TYR A 246 0.91 -4.55 5.46
N GLY A 247 2.13 -4.38 5.97
CA GLY A 247 3.11 -5.46 6.12
C GLY A 247 2.89 -6.29 7.40
N PRO A 248 3.09 -7.62 7.37
CA PRO A 248 3.09 -8.40 8.60
C PRO A 248 4.36 -8.10 9.40
N ASN A 249 4.24 -7.60 10.62
CA ASN A 249 5.36 -7.19 11.46
C ASN A 249 5.65 -8.12 12.65
N ASP A 250 4.82 -9.16 12.84
CA ASP A 250 5.00 -10.27 13.78
C ASP A 250 4.72 -11.59 13.03
N MET A 251 5.78 -12.31 12.67
CA MET A 251 5.66 -13.49 11.83
C MET A 251 5.07 -14.69 12.57
N ARG A 252 5.22 -14.75 13.90
CA ARG A 252 4.54 -15.76 14.73
C ARG A 252 3.04 -15.50 14.80
N LEU A 253 2.64 -14.24 14.92
CA LEU A 253 1.24 -13.86 14.87
C LEU A 253 0.63 -14.18 13.49
N ALA A 254 1.33 -13.84 12.40
CA ALA A 254 0.88 -14.16 11.03
C ALA A 254 0.70 -15.68 10.81
N TRP A 255 1.50 -16.51 11.48
CA TRP A 255 1.32 -17.96 11.48
C TRP A 255 0.10 -18.40 12.31
N THR A 256 -0.08 -17.81 13.49
CA THR A 256 -1.10 -18.21 14.46
C THR A 256 -2.50 -17.77 14.02
N ILE A 257 -2.61 -16.54 13.51
CA ILE A 257 -3.85 -15.98 12.95
C ILE A 257 -3.65 -15.65 11.47
N PRO A 258 -3.55 -16.67 10.60
CA PRO A 258 -3.33 -16.46 9.17
C PRO A 258 -4.46 -15.65 8.57
N GLY A 259 -4.21 -15.05 7.41
CA GLY A 259 -5.26 -14.51 6.55
C GLY A 259 -6.25 -15.59 6.12
N SER A 260 -7.33 -15.20 5.45
CA SER A 260 -8.32 -16.15 4.96
C SER A 260 -7.68 -17.19 4.03
N PRO A 261 -7.74 -18.50 4.35
CA PRO A 261 -7.12 -19.53 3.51
C PRO A 261 -7.80 -19.67 2.13
N TRP A 262 -9.02 -19.16 1.98
CA TRP A 262 -9.72 -19.06 0.71
C TRP A 262 -9.22 -17.92 -0.19
N ILE A 263 -8.46 -16.99 0.39
CA ILE A 263 -7.82 -15.89 -0.33
C ILE A 263 -6.33 -16.22 -0.55
N LEU A 264 -5.63 -16.60 0.53
CA LEU A 264 -4.18 -16.79 0.53
C LEU A 264 -3.79 -17.87 1.55
N ASP A 265 -3.04 -18.88 1.12
CA ASP A 265 -2.44 -19.85 2.03
C ASP A 265 -1.19 -19.26 2.72
N SER A 266 -1.43 -18.37 3.67
CA SER A 266 -0.38 -17.61 4.35
C SER A 266 0.63 -18.51 5.07
N ARG A 267 0.22 -19.64 5.66
CA ARG A 267 1.15 -20.56 6.35
C ARG A 267 2.13 -21.21 5.39
N ARG A 268 1.65 -21.64 4.21
CA ARG A 268 2.53 -22.18 3.18
C ARG A 268 3.53 -21.13 2.69
N LEU A 269 3.06 -19.91 2.45
CA LEU A 269 3.91 -18.79 2.00
C LEU A 269 4.96 -18.43 3.06
N LEU A 270 4.57 -18.38 4.33
CA LEU A 270 5.48 -18.15 5.45
C LEU A 270 6.53 -19.26 5.58
N SER A 271 6.11 -20.54 5.50
CA SER A 271 7.04 -21.66 5.50
C SER A 271 8.07 -21.56 4.38
N GLN A 272 7.63 -21.19 3.17
CA GLN A 272 8.52 -21.07 2.02
C GLN A 272 9.46 -19.87 2.14
N TYR A 273 9.03 -18.79 2.77
CA TYR A 273 9.84 -17.59 3.00
C TYR A 273 10.83 -17.75 4.16
N ILE A 274 10.41 -18.33 5.28
CA ILE A 274 11.25 -18.51 6.47
C ILE A 274 12.13 -19.78 6.38
N GLY A 275 11.68 -20.76 5.58
CA GLY A 275 12.35 -22.05 5.38
C GLY A 275 11.69 -23.22 6.09
N GLY A 276 10.59 -23.01 6.82
CA GLY A 276 9.81 -24.02 7.55
C GLY A 276 8.84 -23.39 8.55
N ALA A 277 8.26 -24.21 9.42
CA ALA A 277 7.32 -23.78 10.46
C ALA A 277 8.02 -23.11 11.65
N PRO A 278 7.29 -22.32 12.49
CA PRO A 278 7.86 -21.68 13.68
C PRO A 278 8.48 -22.65 14.70
N ALA A 279 7.99 -23.89 14.74
CA ALA A 279 8.56 -24.92 15.62
C ALA A 279 9.94 -25.42 15.14
N GLU A 280 10.20 -25.32 13.82
CA GLU A 280 11.46 -25.74 13.19
C GLU A 280 12.48 -24.61 13.15
N TYR A 281 12.02 -23.38 12.94
CA TYR A 281 12.86 -22.18 12.77
C TYR A 281 12.43 -21.02 13.68
N PRO A 282 12.33 -21.22 15.01
CA PRO A 282 11.80 -20.21 15.93
C PRO A 282 12.56 -18.88 15.87
N GLU A 283 13.89 -18.95 15.77
CA GLU A 283 14.77 -17.78 15.76
C GLU A 283 14.57 -16.93 14.49
N ARG A 284 14.39 -17.57 13.31
CA ARG A 284 14.14 -16.85 12.06
C ARG A 284 12.79 -16.13 12.09
N TYR A 285 11.75 -16.74 12.68
CA TYR A 285 10.48 -16.06 12.89
C TYR A 285 10.61 -14.83 13.78
N ASP A 286 11.42 -14.92 14.84
CA ASP A 286 11.68 -13.80 15.74
C ASP A 286 12.52 -12.71 15.06
N GLU A 287 13.55 -13.08 14.31
CA GLU A 287 14.38 -12.15 13.55
C GLU A 287 13.63 -11.44 12.44
N ALA A 288 12.69 -12.13 11.79
CA ALA A 288 11.83 -11.56 10.75
C ALA A 288 10.71 -10.67 11.33
N SER A 289 10.52 -10.64 12.65
CA SER A 289 9.45 -9.91 13.34
C SER A 289 9.95 -8.58 13.89
N ALA A 290 9.66 -7.49 13.18
CA ALA A 290 10.02 -6.14 13.62
C ALA A 290 9.42 -5.80 14.99
N LEU A 291 8.21 -6.25 15.29
CA LEU A 291 7.55 -6.08 16.57
C LEU A 291 8.44 -6.54 17.76
N LEU A 292 9.13 -7.67 17.60
CA LEU A 292 9.99 -8.25 18.65
C LEU A 292 11.36 -7.57 18.72
N ARG A 293 11.85 -7.07 17.59
CA ARG A 293 13.21 -6.54 17.42
C ARG A 293 13.30 -5.02 17.56
N ALA A 294 12.18 -4.31 17.39
CA ALA A 294 12.16 -2.85 17.50
C ALA A 294 12.68 -2.39 18.87
N GLY A 295 13.67 -1.48 18.85
CA GLY A 295 14.27 -0.84 20.01
C GLY A 295 14.11 0.67 19.99
N PRO A 296 14.64 1.40 20.99
CA PRO A 296 14.48 2.87 21.10
C PRO A 296 15.11 3.67 19.94
N LYS A 297 15.98 3.02 19.13
CA LYS A 297 16.61 3.64 17.95
C LYS A 297 15.90 3.29 16.65
N PHE A 298 14.73 2.62 16.71
CA PHE A 298 13.93 2.35 15.53
C PHE A 298 13.54 3.66 14.86
N PRO A 299 13.62 3.76 13.51
CA PRO A 299 13.36 5.02 12.84
C PRO A 299 11.89 5.44 12.95
N PRO A 300 11.57 6.74 12.84
CA PRO A 300 10.20 7.22 12.67
C PRO A 300 9.46 6.41 11.61
N THR A 301 8.21 6.04 11.89
CA THR A 301 7.48 5.08 11.04
C THR A 301 6.06 5.56 10.75
N LEU A 302 5.69 5.53 9.47
CA LEU A 302 4.31 5.66 9.00
C LEU A 302 3.79 4.26 8.64
N MET A 303 2.78 3.80 9.35
CA MET A 303 2.08 2.54 9.09
C MET A 303 0.72 2.82 8.46
N ILE A 304 0.41 2.18 7.34
CA ILE A 304 -0.82 2.39 6.58
C ILE A 304 -1.51 1.04 6.40
N HIS A 305 -2.79 0.94 6.82
CA HIS A 305 -3.52 -0.33 6.74
C HIS A 305 -4.99 -0.15 6.41
N GLY A 306 -5.53 -1.09 5.64
CA GLY A 306 -6.96 -1.17 5.39
C GLY A 306 -7.69 -1.88 6.54
N GLY A 307 -8.70 -1.23 7.13
CA GLY A 307 -9.47 -1.81 8.25
C GLY A 307 -10.22 -3.11 7.89
N ARG A 308 -10.33 -3.41 6.60
CA ARG A 308 -11.01 -4.62 6.07
C ARG A 308 -10.05 -5.59 5.38
N ASP A 309 -8.76 -5.46 5.66
CA ASP A 309 -7.73 -6.37 5.14
C ASP A 309 -7.97 -7.80 5.64
N GLU A 310 -8.06 -8.76 4.72
CA GLU A 310 -8.25 -10.19 4.97
C GLU A 310 -6.97 -11.01 4.72
N LEU A 311 -5.93 -10.42 4.15
CA LEU A 311 -4.65 -11.06 3.87
C LEU A 311 -3.68 -10.89 5.03
N VAL A 312 -3.56 -9.65 5.50
CA VAL A 312 -2.78 -9.29 6.70
C VAL A 312 -3.71 -8.52 7.63
N TRP A 313 -3.92 -9.05 8.83
CA TRP A 313 -4.86 -8.44 9.77
C TRP A 313 -4.33 -7.12 10.34
N PRO A 314 -5.15 -6.05 10.47
CA PRO A 314 -4.74 -4.76 11.03
C PRO A 314 -4.16 -4.82 12.44
N VAL A 315 -4.39 -5.90 13.17
CA VAL A 315 -3.81 -6.14 14.50
C VAL A 315 -2.28 -6.12 14.50
N HIS A 316 -1.65 -6.38 13.36
CA HIS A 316 -0.20 -6.24 13.22
C HIS A 316 0.21 -4.80 13.52
N GLU A 317 -0.41 -3.82 12.86
CA GLU A 317 -0.06 -2.40 13.03
C GLU A 317 -0.44 -1.87 14.42
N LEU A 318 -1.59 -2.29 14.94
CA LEU A 318 -1.99 -1.92 16.32
C LEU A 318 -0.95 -2.35 17.36
N ARG A 319 -0.39 -3.57 17.21
CA ARG A 319 0.64 -4.08 18.12
C ARG A 319 1.98 -3.38 17.95
N LEU A 320 2.40 -3.12 16.69
CA LEU A 320 3.64 -2.40 16.41
C LEU A 320 3.53 -0.95 16.90
N SER A 321 2.41 -0.28 16.66
CA SER A 321 2.14 1.08 17.16
C SER A 321 2.26 1.13 18.69
N ALA A 322 1.61 0.22 19.41
CA ALA A 322 1.72 0.14 20.86
C ALA A 322 3.18 -0.12 21.32
N ARG A 323 3.93 -0.94 20.60
CA ARG A 323 5.35 -1.21 20.89
C ARG A 323 6.21 0.03 20.67
N LEU A 324 6.03 0.74 19.56
CA LEU A 324 6.79 1.96 19.25
C LEU A 324 6.45 3.08 20.24
N ALA A 325 5.18 3.22 20.64
CA ALA A 325 4.77 4.15 21.70
C ALA A 325 5.49 3.84 23.03
N ALA A 326 5.52 2.59 23.44
CA ALA A 326 6.22 2.17 24.67
C ALA A 326 7.74 2.42 24.63
N LEU A 327 8.33 2.47 23.44
CA LEU A 327 9.73 2.77 23.20
C LEU A 327 10.02 4.28 23.04
N GLY A 328 8.99 5.13 22.99
CA GLY A 328 9.14 6.56 22.69
C GLY A 328 9.58 6.84 21.25
N VAL A 329 9.34 5.92 20.32
CA VAL A 329 9.68 6.08 18.91
C VAL A 329 8.57 6.82 18.20
N PRO A 330 8.85 7.92 17.45
CA PRO A 330 7.86 8.64 16.67
C PRO A 330 7.23 7.72 15.62
N HIS A 331 5.91 7.65 15.59
CA HIS A 331 5.20 6.84 14.61
C HIS A 331 3.79 7.39 14.37
N GLU A 332 3.22 6.98 13.25
CA GLU A 332 1.85 7.28 12.85
C GLU A 332 1.20 6.01 12.35
N TYR A 333 -0.05 5.79 12.72
CA TYR A 333 -0.88 4.72 12.19
C TYR A 333 -2.08 5.30 11.45
N LEU A 334 -2.13 5.07 10.15
CA LEU A 334 -3.22 5.45 9.26
C LEU A 334 -4.08 4.23 8.98
N GLU A 335 -5.22 4.11 9.61
CA GLU A 335 -6.24 3.14 9.25
C GLU A 335 -7.23 3.72 8.26
N LEU A 336 -7.50 2.99 7.19
CA LEU A 336 -8.53 3.31 6.21
C LEU A 336 -9.70 2.31 6.38
N PRO A 337 -10.78 2.66 7.11
CA PRO A 337 -11.77 1.69 7.57
C PRO A 337 -12.53 0.94 6.47
N TRP A 338 -12.59 1.50 5.26
CA TRP A 338 -13.26 0.88 4.10
C TRP A 338 -12.31 0.03 3.26
N ALA A 339 -11.01 0.24 3.38
CA ALA A 339 -10.02 -0.31 2.48
C ALA A 339 -9.70 -1.77 2.78
N THR A 340 -9.39 -2.53 1.74
CA THR A 340 -8.86 -3.89 1.81
C THR A 340 -7.36 -3.89 1.51
N HIS A 341 -6.71 -5.05 1.55
CA HIS A 341 -5.30 -5.22 1.20
C HIS A 341 -5.01 -4.72 -0.22
N GLY A 342 -3.94 -3.97 -0.43
CA GLY A 342 -3.56 -3.46 -1.75
C GLY A 342 -4.43 -2.32 -2.27
N CYS A 343 -5.14 -1.60 -1.42
CA CYS A 343 -6.05 -0.52 -1.85
C CYS A 343 -5.35 0.58 -2.66
N ASP A 344 -4.06 0.81 -2.42
CA ASP A 344 -3.23 1.80 -3.13
C ASP A 344 -2.85 1.39 -4.57
N TYR A 345 -3.22 0.18 -5.03
CA TYR A 345 -3.20 -0.18 -6.47
C TYR A 345 -4.02 0.80 -7.32
N ALA A 346 -5.08 1.37 -6.74
CA ALA A 346 -5.84 2.42 -7.37
C ALA A 346 -5.29 3.80 -7.01
N PHE A 347 -4.21 4.22 -7.63
CA PHE A 347 -3.50 5.48 -7.33
C PHE A 347 -4.43 6.71 -7.23
N ASN A 348 -5.48 6.78 -8.06
CA ASN A 348 -6.46 7.86 -8.06
C ASN A 348 -7.73 7.53 -7.27
N GLY A 349 -7.86 6.34 -6.72
CA GLY A 349 -8.94 5.96 -5.82
C GLY A 349 -8.83 6.67 -4.45
N PRO A 350 -9.86 6.55 -3.60
CA PRO A 350 -9.85 7.21 -2.30
C PRO A 350 -8.67 6.78 -1.41
N CYS A 351 -8.30 5.48 -1.42
CA CYS A 351 -7.13 5.00 -0.71
C CYS A 351 -5.83 5.57 -1.30
N GLY A 352 -5.63 5.44 -2.63
CA GLY A 352 -4.40 5.86 -3.30
C GLY A 352 -4.11 7.34 -3.11
N GLN A 353 -5.13 8.21 -3.18
CA GLN A 353 -4.95 9.64 -2.97
C GLN A 353 -4.54 9.97 -1.52
N ILE A 354 -5.25 9.39 -0.53
CA ILE A 354 -4.99 9.66 0.89
C ILE A 354 -3.63 9.14 1.29
N THR A 355 -3.28 7.92 0.88
CA THR A 355 -1.98 7.32 1.23
C THR A 355 -0.83 8.06 0.58
N THR A 356 -0.96 8.50 -0.67
CA THR A 356 0.03 9.35 -1.35
C THR A 356 0.25 10.64 -0.57
N PHE A 357 -0.82 11.35 -0.21
CA PHE A 357 -0.75 12.59 0.56
C PHE A 357 -0.04 12.39 1.92
N GLU A 358 -0.36 11.33 2.65
CA GLU A 358 0.26 11.05 3.95
C GLU A 358 1.74 10.62 3.82
N VAL A 359 2.08 9.88 2.76
CA VAL A 359 3.49 9.55 2.45
C VAL A 359 4.28 10.83 2.16
N GLU A 360 3.77 11.73 1.32
CA GLU A 360 4.42 13.00 1.01
C GLU A 360 4.63 13.85 2.27
N ARG A 361 3.62 13.92 3.13
CA ARG A 361 3.68 14.64 4.41
C ARG A 361 4.73 14.03 5.34
N PHE A 362 4.78 12.72 5.45
CA PHE A 362 5.77 12.00 6.26
C PHE A 362 7.19 12.22 5.74
N LEU A 363 7.41 12.06 4.42
CA LEU A 363 8.71 12.29 3.80
C LEU A 363 9.23 13.71 4.05
N GLY A 364 8.38 14.72 3.91
CA GLY A 364 8.72 16.12 4.18
C GLY A 364 9.23 16.32 5.59
N ARG A 365 8.65 15.65 6.59
CA ARG A 365 9.08 15.76 8.00
C ARG A 365 10.42 15.06 8.27
N VAL A 366 10.59 13.82 7.79
CA VAL A 366 11.76 13.00 8.17
C VAL A 366 12.99 13.27 7.31
N LEU A 367 12.82 13.77 6.08
CA LEU A 367 13.93 14.07 5.16
C LEU A 367 14.31 15.54 5.10
N GLY A 368 13.53 16.42 5.72
CA GLY A 368 13.75 17.85 5.67
C GLY A 368 13.52 18.39 4.25
N GLY A 369 12.36 18.90 4.00
CA GLY A 369 11.89 19.61 2.84
C GLY A 369 10.51 20.10 3.22
N ALA A 370 10.14 21.32 2.90
CA ALA A 370 8.74 21.69 3.05
C ALA A 370 7.96 20.82 2.04
N PRO A 371 7.09 19.90 2.47
CA PRO A 371 6.11 19.37 1.54
C PRO A 371 5.39 20.60 0.99
N PRO A 372 5.04 20.65 -0.29
CA PRO A 372 4.35 21.80 -0.87
C PRO A 372 3.08 22.20 -0.10
N PHE A 373 2.71 21.47 0.98
CA PHE A 373 1.41 21.50 1.64
C PHE A 373 1.44 21.53 3.18
N ALA A 374 2.58 21.70 3.84
CA ALA A 374 2.71 21.57 5.30
C ALA A 374 1.90 22.60 6.12
N ALA A 375 1.27 23.58 5.48
CA ALA A 375 0.66 24.73 6.19
C ALA A 375 -0.83 24.58 6.56
N THR A 376 -1.54 23.54 6.12
CA THR A 376 -3.02 23.55 6.14
C THR A 376 -3.70 22.42 6.91
N TYR A 377 -3.00 21.39 7.40
CA TYR A 377 -3.63 20.29 8.11
C TYR A 377 -3.05 20.06 9.51
N PRO A 378 -3.91 19.81 10.53
CA PRO A 378 -3.44 19.53 11.88
C PRO A 378 -2.59 18.27 11.92
N ASP A 379 -1.55 18.31 12.71
CA ASP A 379 -0.71 17.17 13.02
C ASP A 379 -1.57 16.07 13.69
N ARG A 380 -1.59 14.88 13.11
CA ARG A 380 -2.30 13.70 13.63
C ARG A 380 -1.36 12.75 14.37
N SER A 381 -0.19 13.21 14.82
CA SER A 381 0.69 12.42 15.68
C SER A 381 -0.05 12.06 16.98
N VAL A 382 -0.15 10.77 17.27
CA VAL A 382 -0.66 10.22 18.53
C VAL A 382 0.52 10.01 19.48
#